data_bc110c3a673636da66c03da3d5d57534
#
_entry.id   bc110c3a673636da66c03da3d5d57534
#
_cell.length_a   1.000
_cell.length_b   1.000
_cell.length_c   1.000
_cell.angle_alpha   90.00
_cell.angle_beta   90.00
_cell.angle_gamma   90.00
#
_symmetry.space_group_name_H-M   'P 1'
#
loop_
_entity.id
_entity.type
_entity.pdbx_description
1 polymer ?
#
loop_
_entity_poly.entity_id
_entity_poly.type
_entity_poly.pdbx_seq_one_letter_code
_entity_poly.pdbx_strand_id
1 'polypeptide(L)'
;MVKNKLLYATIAAMLMGAVFTGCSNTDNNNTTTESQSIVSLEELASSADSDLSIELDDEDKVSSWDDSTASHITLGSQISSDSSSVEISGSTVTITKAGTYVISGNVTEGNIIVNTTDKGTVRLILNNASIRNTTTAPIKVLDAKKVILTLADNTTN
;
A
#
# COMPACT_ATOMS: atom_id res chain seq x y z
N MET A 1 36.81 28.00 5.47
CA MET A 1 36.86 29.03 4.42
C MET A 1 37.39 28.38 3.16
N VAL A 2 36.54 27.73 2.39
CA VAL A 2 36.84 27.32 1.01
C VAL A 2 35.54 27.39 0.24
N LYS A 3 35.53 28.24 -0.79
CA LYS A 3 34.44 28.47 -1.72
C LYS A 3 34.49 27.41 -2.80
N ASN A 4 33.42 26.69 -3.08
CA ASN A 4 33.29 25.89 -4.28
C ASN A 4 32.26 26.47 -5.24
N LYS A 5 32.74 26.67 -6.44
CA LYS A 5 32.13 27.40 -7.55
C LYS A 5 31.07 26.52 -8.23
N LEU A 6 29.96 27.14 -8.46
CA LEU A 6 28.90 26.72 -9.39
C LEU A 6 29.45 26.58 -10.80
N LEU A 7 29.20 25.45 -11.45
CA LEU A 7 29.44 25.27 -12.89
C LEU A 7 28.11 24.98 -13.57
N TYR A 8 27.58 26.00 -14.24
CA TYR A 8 26.41 25.83 -15.12
C TYR A 8 26.90 25.28 -16.46
N ALA A 9 26.39 24.14 -16.89
CA ALA A 9 26.50 23.68 -18.26
C ALA A 9 25.13 23.73 -18.92
N THR A 10 24.96 24.73 -19.77
CA THR A 10 23.82 24.85 -20.70
C THR A 10 24.07 23.94 -21.89
N ILE A 11 23.16 23.01 -22.14
CA ILE A 11 23.12 22.28 -23.42
C ILE A 11 21.80 22.62 -24.09
N ALA A 12 21.93 23.36 -25.19
CA ALA A 12 20.85 23.59 -26.14
C ALA A 12 20.75 22.35 -27.05
N ALA A 13 19.59 21.80 -27.21
CA ALA A 13 19.34 20.72 -28.15
C ALA A 13 18.22 21.10 -29.14
N MET A 14 18.55 20.87 -30.38
CA MET A 14 17.77 21.19 -31.57
C MET A 14 16.51 20.35 -31.73
N LEU A 15 15.46 21.03 -32.18
CA LEU A 15 14.27 20.43 -32.81
C LEU A 15 14.67 19.85 -34.19
N MET A 16 14.21 18.65 -34.46
CA MET A 16 13.92 18.22 -35.83
C MET A 16 12.56 17.52 -35.84
N GLY A 17 11.63 18.14 -36.51
CA GLY A 17 10.33 17.60 -36.83
C GLY A 17 10.39 16.59 -37.96
N ALA A 18 9.54 15.58 -37.88
CA ALA A 18 9.12 14.80 -39.02
C ALA A 18 7.61 14.61 -38.96
N VAL A 19 6.94 15.26 -39.90
CA VAL A 19 5.51 15.05 -40.19
C VAL A 19 5.41 13.85 -41.13
N PHE A 20 4.67 12.83 -40.74
CA PHE A 20 4.17 11.84 -41.69
C PHE A 20 2.65 11.82 -41.66
N THR A 21 2.07 12.44 -42.68
CA THR A 21 0.69 12.20 -43.09
C THR A 21 0.68 10.95 -43.97
N GLY A 22 -0.21 10.02 -43.65
CA GLY A 22 -0.46 8.87 -44.50
C GLY A 22 -1.73 8.17 -44.06
N CYS A 23 -2.87 8.58 -44.64
CA CYS A 23 -4.10 7.78 -44.63
C CYS A 23 -3.95 6.65 -45.63
N SER A 24 -4.28 5.43 -45.22
CA SER A 24 -4.73 4.39 -46.14
C SER A 24 -5.56 3.37 -45.35
N ASN A 25 -6.82 3.25 -45.70
CA ASN A 25 -7.73 2.19 -45.29
C ASN A 25 -7.27 0.87 -45.90
N THR A 26 -7.27 -0.17 -45.09
CA THR A 26 -7.60 -1.54 -45.58
C THR A 26 -7.92 -2.39 -44.34
N ASP A 27 -9.12 -2.97 -44.37
CA ASP A 27 -9.59 -3.96 -43.42
C ASP A 27 -8.66 -5.16 -43.34
N ASN A 28 -8.32 -5.56 -42.12
CA ASN A 28 -8.06 -6.98 -41.79
C ASN A 28 -8.08 -7.18 -40.27
N ASN A 29 -9.03 -8.05 -39.86
CA ASN A 29 -9.09 -8.65 -38.56
C ASN A 29 -7.73 -9.19 -38.12
N ASN A 30 -7.13 -8.58 -37.11
CA ASN A 30 -6.12 -9.23 -36.30
C ASN A 30 -6.29 -8.79 -34.85
N THR A 31 -6.77 -9.69 -34.03
CA THR A 31 -6.84 -9.55 -32.59
C THR A 31 -5.40 -9.45 -32.05
N THR A 32 -4.91 -8.25 -31.95
CA THR A 32 -3.67 -8.00 -31.24
C THR A 32 -3.99 -8.02 -29.76
N THR A 33 -3.71 -9.14 -29.11
CA THR A 33 -3.59 -9.23 -27.67
C THR A 33 -2.43 -8.29 -27.29
N GLU A 34 -2.75 -7.12 -26.79
CA GLU A 34 -1.77 -6.27 -26.11
C GLU A 34 -1.28 -7.05 -24.88
N SER A 35 -0.14 -7.68 -25.01
CA SER A 35 0.62 -8.14 -23.87
C SER A 35 1.04 -6.90 -23.07
N GLN A 36 0.24 -6.57 -22.07
CA GLN A 36 0.72 -5.67 -21.02
C GLN A 36 1.91 -6.37 -20.38
N SER A 37 3.11 -5.90 -20.69
CA SER A 37 4.31 -6.32 -19.98
C SER A 37 4.13 -5.89 -18.53
N ILE A 38 3.91 -6.87 -17.68
CA ILE A 38 3.95 -6.66 -16.23
C ILE A 38 5.41 -6.37 -15.91
N VAL A 39 5.72 -5.09 -15.72
CA VAL A 39 7.05 -4.67 -15.27
C VAL A 39 7.23 -5.26 -13.87
N SER A 40 8.23 -6.10 -13.69
CA SER A 40 8.50 -6.68 -12.38
C SER A 40 8.92 -5.59 -11.39
N LEU A 41 8.61 -5.79 -10.11
CA LEU A 41 9.04 -4.86 -9.05
C LEU A 41 10.56 -4.68 -9.03
N GLU A 42 11.32 -5.71 -9.42
CA GLU A 42 12.78 -5.62 -9.56
C GLU A 42 13.20 -4.70 -10.70
N GLU A 43 12.45 -4.68 -11.79
CA GLU A 43 12.75 -3.82 -12.95
C GLU A 43 12.39 -2.35 -12.65
N LEU A 44 11.30 -2.11 -11.91
CA LEU A 44 11.00 -0.77 -11.38
C LEU A 44 12.05 -0.31 -10.37
N ALA A 45 12.51 -1.18 -9.48
CA ALA A 45 13.54 -0.86 -8.50
C ALA A 45 14.90 -0.57 -9.16
N SER A 46 15.22 -1.20 -10.30
CA SER A 46 16.45 -0.94 -11.05
C SER A 46 16.42 0.33 -11.88
N SER A 47 15.21 0.83 -12.22
CA SER A 47 15.03 2.09 -12.96
C SER A 47 14.81 3.31 -12.04
N ALA A 48 14.56 3.08 -10.75
CA ALA A 48 14.55 4.16 -9.77
C ALA A 48 15.98 4.63 -9.52
N ASP A 49 16.16 5.94 -9.63
CA ASP A 49 17.41 6.62 -9.36
C ASP A 49 18.04 6.10 -8.06
N SER A 50 19.34 5.84 -8.06
CA SER A 50 20.11 5.10 -7.05
C SER A 50 20.14 5.74 -5.64
N ASP A 51 19.29 6.73 -5.38
CA ASP A 51 19.24 7.48 -4.13
C ASP A 51 18.05 7.10 -3.22
N LEU A 52 17.18 6.16 -3.63
CA LEU A 52 16.10 5.66 -2.78
C LEU A 52 16.57 4.43 -2.01
N SER A 53 17.29 4.63 -0.91
CA SER A 53 17.56 3.57 0.03
C SER A 53 16.35 3.35 0.94
N ILE A 54 15.66 2.23 0.79
CA ILE A 54 14.64 1.81 1.75
C ILE A 54 15.34 1.10 2.89
N GLU A 55 15.40 1.75 4.04
CA GLU A 55 15.91 1.11 5.26
C GLU A 55 14.79 0.32 5.92
N LEU A 56 14.93 -1.00 5.94
CA LEU A 56 14.05 -1.91 6.67
C LEU A 56 14.71 -2.25 8.00
N ASP A 57 14.05 -1.95 9.10
CA ASP A 57 14.49 -2.44 10.41
C ASP A 57 14.06 -3.91 10.63
N ASP A 58 14.54 -4.52 11.73
CA ASP A 58 14.27 -5.94 11.98
C ASP A 58 12.78 -6.22 12.25
N GLU A 59 12.05 -5.21 12.73
CA GLU A 59 10.61 -5.31 12.98
C GLU A 59 9.81 -5.41 11.68
N ASP A 60 10.29 -4.80 10.58
CA ASP A 60 9.63 -4.84 9.27
C ASP A 60 9.70 -6.22 8.61
N LYS A 61 10.69 -7.03 9.01
CA LYS A 61 10.93 -8.36 8.46
C LYS A 61 10.15 -9.48 9.18
N VAL A 62 9.52 -9.15 10.31
CA VAL A 62 8.77 -10.14 11.10
C VAL A 62 7.36 -10.28 10.56
N SER A 63 7.06 -11.44 9.98
CA SER A 63 5.71 -11.81 9.49
C SER A 63 4.91 -12.66 10.49
N SER A 64 5.57 -13.22 11.50
CA SER A 64 4.92 -14.02 12.55
C SER A 64 4.37 -13.13 13.66
N TRP A 65 3.35 -13.61 14.34
CA TRP A 65 2.78 -12.99 15.54
C TRP A 65 2.40 -14.03 16.57
N ASP A 66 2.21 -13.60 17.81
CA ASP A 66 1.66 -14.42 18.88
C ASP A 66 0.15 -14.14 18.99
N ASP A 67 -0.64 -15.12 18.59
CA ASP A 67 -2.10 -15.03 18.58
C ASP A 67 -2.71 -14.87 19.98
N SER A 68 -2.02 -15.38 21.01
CA SER A 68 -2.48 -15.27 22.40
C SER A 68 -2.41 -13.85 22.97
N THR A 69 -1.60 -12.99 22.38
CA THR A 69 -1.41 -11.58 22.78
C THR A 69 -2.00 -10.59 21.78
N ALA A 70 -2.45 -11.07 20.64
CA ALA A 70 -3.06 -10.27 19.62
C ALA A 70 -4.51 -9.93 19.97
N SER A 71 -4.97 -8.75 19.56
CA SER A 71 -6.37 -8.36 19.57
C SER A 71 -7.05 -8.84 18.28
N HIS A 72 -8.26 -9.37 18.40
CA HIS A 72 -9.01 -9.86 17.24
C HIS A 72 -10.11 -8.90 16.82
N ILE A 73 -10.24 -8.69 15.52
CA ILE A 73 -11.30 -7.91 14.88
C ILE A 73 -11.99 -8.82 13.87
N THR A 74 -13.25 -9.10 14.10
CA THR A 74 -14.09 -9.89 13.18
C THR A 74 -15.00 -8.95 12.40
N LEU A 75 -14.78 -8.93 11.08
CA LEU A 75 -15.59 -8.16 10.13
C LEU A 75 -16.82 -8.97 9.72
N GLY A 76 -17.94 -8.28 9.53
CA GLY A 76 -19.20 -8.90 9.13
C GLY A 76 -20.34 -7.91 9.07
N SER A 77 -21.58 -8.39 9.04
CA SER A 77 -22.78 -7.54 9.20
C SER A 77 -22.81 -6.83 10.56
N GLN A 78 -22.20 -7.42 11.56
CA GLN A 78 -21.80 -6.80 12.81
C GLN A 78 -20.31 -7.00 12.99
N ILE A 79 -19.59 -5.91 13.19
CA ILE A 79 -18.17 -5.94 13.49
C ILE A 79 -18.00 -6.10 15.00
N SER A 80 -17.06 -6.93 15.42
CA SER A 80 -16.73 -7.14 16.83
C SER A 80 -15.21 -7.14 17.05
N SER A 81 -14.81 -6.83 18.27
CA SER A 81 -13.44 -6.94 18.74
C SER A 81 -13.42 -7.35 20.21
N ASP A 82 -12.35 -8.06 20.60
CA ASP A 82 -12.06 -8.43 21.99
C ASP A 82 -11.23 -7.36 22.72
N SER A 83 -10.84 -6.29 22.03
CA SER A 83 -9.94 -5.28 22.55
C SER A 83 -10.63 -3.95 22.86
N SER A 84 -10.35 -3.39 24.04
CA SER A 84 -10.75 -2.03 24.40
C SER A 84 -9.97 -0.93 23.66
N SER A 85 -8.95 -1.31 22.89
CA SER A 85 -8.17 -0.40 22.03
C SER A 85 -8.77 -0.24 20.64
N VAL A 86 -9.95 -0.87 20.41
CA VAL A 86 -10.69 -0.83 19.16
C VAL A 86 -12.05 -0.21 19.40
N GLU A 87 -12.31 0.88 18.72
CA GLU A 87 -13.62 1.55 18.72
C GLU A 87 -14.35 1.17 17.43
N ILE A 88 -15.63 0.80 17.56
CA ILE A 88 -16.46 0.39 16.43
C ILE A 88 -17.67 1.33 16.33
N SER A 89 -17.85 1.91 15.14
CA SER A 89 -19.00 2.76 14.84
C SER A 89 -19.56 2.39 13.46
N GLY A 90 -20.69 1.67 13.45
CA GLY A 90 -21.25 1.11 12.24
C GLY A 90 -20.27 0.14 11.56
N SER A 91 -19.88 0.43 10.33
CA SER A 91 -18.87 -0.33 9.58
C SER A 91 -17.45 0.25 9.67
N THR A 92 -17.22 1.22 10.54
CA THR A 92 -15.91 1.82 10.79
C THR A 92 -15.29 1.24 12.05
N VAL A 93 -14.05 0.80 11.93
CA VAL A 93 -13.19 0.32 13.01
C VAL A 93 -12.08 1.34 13.23
N THR A 94 -11.90 1.83 14.45
CA THR A 94 -10.79 2.73 14.79
C THR A 94 -9.88 2.07 15.81
N ILE A 95 -8.61 1.91 15.46
CA ILE A 95 -7.55 1.40 16.34
C ILE A 95 -6.89 2.59 17.00
N THR A 96 -6.92 2.61 18.34
CA THR A 96 -6.52 3.76 19.14
C THR A 96 -5.23 3.55 19.92
N LYS A 97 -4.64 2.36 19.88
CA LYS A 97 -3.37 2.04 20.56
C LYS A 97 -2.44 1.20 19.68
N ALA A 98 -1.15 1.27 20.00
CA ALA A 98 -0.17 0.35 19.44
C ALA A 98 -0.45 -1.10 19.90
N GLY A 99 -0.14 -2.06 19.05
CA GLY A 99 -0.37 -3.49 19.30
C GLY A 99 -0.53 -4.29 18.04
N THR A 100 -0.78 -5.59 18.19
CA THR A 100 -1.06 -6.52 17.07
C THR A 100 -2.56 -6.78 16.98
N TYR A 101 -3.11 -6.63 15.79
CA TYR A 101 -4.54 -6.79 15.49
C TYR A 101 -4.72 -7.78 14.36
N VAL A 102 -5.32 -8.93 14.67
CA VAL A 102 -5.70 -9.95 13.69
C VAL A 102 -7.10 -9.64 13.18
N ILE A 103 -7.20 -9.40 11.89
CA ILE A 103 -8.43 -8.97 11.21
C ILE A 103 -8.90 -10.08 10.32
N SER A 104 -10.15 -10.51 10.48
CA SER A 104 -10.76 -11.58 9.70
C SER A 104 -12.19 -11.25 9.27
N GLY A 105 -12.72 -12.00 8.30
CA GLY A 105 -14.08 -11.82 7.81
C GLY A 105 -14.20 -10.77 6.71
N ASN A 106 -15.42 -10.34 6.39
CA ASN A 106 -15.67 -9.46 5.26
C ASN A 106 -16.62 -8.31 5.61
N VAL A 107 -16.31 -7.12 5.10
CA VAL A 107 -17.17 -5.94 5.22
C VAL A 107 -17.22 -5.18 3.90
N THR A 108 -18.43 -4.79 3.51
CA THR A 108 -18.69 -3.89 2.37
C THR A 108 -19.05 -2.52 2.89
N GLU A 109 -18.48 -1.48 2.27
CA GLU A 109 -18.60 -0.07 2.69
C GLU A 109 -18.11 0.15 4.14
N GLY A 110 -17.09 -0.63 4.53
CA GLY A 110 -16.41 -0.49 5.81
C GLY A 110 -15.00 0.07 5.66
N ASN A 111 -14.41 0.48 6.76
CA ASN A 111 -13.02 0.88 6.80
C ASN A 111 -12.38 0.66 8.17
N ILE A 112 -11.06 0.48 8.14
CA ILE A 112 -10.22 0.42 9.32
C ILE A 112 -9.38 1.69 9.36
N ILE A 113 -9.43 2.38 10.49
CA ILE A 113 -8.68 3.61 10.75
C ILE A 113 -7.67 3.32 11.85
N VAL A 114 -6.41 3.64 11.62
CA VAL A 114 -5.38 3.69 12.66
C VAL A 114 -5.22 5.14 13.07
N ASN A 115 -5.50 5.43 14.33
CA ASN A 115 -5.41 6.77 14.89
C ASN A 115 -4.92 6.69 16.34
N THR A 116 -3.61 6.70 16.51
CA THR A 116 -2.97 6.57 17.84
C THR A 116 -1.76 7.48 17.95
N THR A 117 -1.59 8.06 19.12
CA THR A 117 -0.38 8.84 19.50
C THR A 117 0.68 7.98 20.21
N ASP A 118 0.43 6.68 20.34
CA ASP A 118 1.37 5.75 20.95
C ASP A 118 2.69 5.71 20.18
N LYS A 119 3.78 5.46 20.90
CA LYS A 119 5.12 5.39 20.32
C LYS A 119 5.51 3.98 19.85
N GLY A 120 4.62 3.01 20.02
CA GLY A 120 4.78 1.64 19.54
C GLY A 120 4.32 1.46 18.09
N THR A 121 4.49 0.25 17.60
CA THR A 121 4.05 -0.18 16.27
C THR A 121 2.61 -0.70 16.33
N VAL A 122 1.80 -0.33 15.34
CA VAL A 122 0.52 -0.98 15.06
C VAL A 122 0.74 -2.02 13.98
N ARG A 123 0.51 -3.29 14.30
CA ARG A 123 0.64 -4.40 13.34
C ARG A 123 -0.76 -4.90 12.97
N LEU A 124 -1.10 -4.79 11.70
CA LEU A 124 -2.37 -5.27 11.13
C LEU A 124 -2.10 -6.60 10.43
N ILE A 125 -2.71 -7.67 10.90
CA ILE A 125 -2.62 -9.01 10.29
C ILE A 125 -3.91 -9.28 9.55
N LEU A 126 -3.89 -9.31 8.23
CA LEU A 126 -5.05 -9.72 7.45
C LEU A 126 -5.09 -11.25 7.36
N ASN A 127 -6.11 -11.85 7.95
CA ASN A 127 -6.28 -13.30 8.03
C ASN A 127 -7.67 -13.67 7.47
N ASN A 128 -7.74 -13.91 6.16
CA ASN A 128 -8.99 -14.03 5.40
C ASN A 128 -9.89 -12.79 5.60
N ALA A 129 -9.32 -11.61 5.44
CA ALA A 129 -10.01 -10.34 5.59
C ALA A 129 -10.34 -9.74 4.22
N SER A 130 -11.59 -9.42 3.98
CA SER A 130 -12.03 -8.68 2.80
C SER A 130 -12.69 -7.37 3.20
N ILE A 131 -12.06 -6.26 2.84
CA ILE A 131 -12.54 -4.92 3.17
C ILE A 131 -12.74 -4.15 1.88
N ARG A 132 -13.98 -3.84 1.57
CA ARG A 132 -14.33 -3.05 0.40
C ARG A 132 -14.95 -1.74 0.81
N ASN A 133 -14.52 -0.66 0.15
CA ASN A 133 -15.13 0.65 0.29
C ASN A 133 -15.07 1.38 -1.05
N THR A 134 -16.18 1.96 -1.48
CA THR A 134 -16.28 2.65 -2.78
C THR A 134 -16.09 4.16 -2.66
N THR A 135 -16.14 4.69 -1.46
CA THR A 135 -16.08 6.14 -1.21
C THR A 135 -14.78 6.59 -0.56
N THR A 136 -14.07 5.68 0.11
CA THR A 136 -12.85 6.00 0.84
C THR A 136 -11.89 4.81 0.86
N ALA A 137 -10.66 5.01 1.32
CA ALA A 137 -9.70 3.91 1.46
C ALA A 137 -10.19 2.89 2.49
N PRO A 138 -10.13 1.58 2.17
CA PRO A 138 -10.48 0.51 3.11
C PRO A 138 -9.64 0.52 4.39
N ILE A 139 -8.38 0.89 4.28
CA ILE A 139 -7.47 1.06 5.43
C ILE A 139 -6.87 2.46 5.35
N LYS A 140 -6.96 3.19 6.46
CA LYS A 140 -6.41 4.55 6.60
C LYS A 140 -5.52 4.64 7.82
N VAL A 141 -4.42 5.33 7.70
CA VAL A 141 -3.58 5.74 8.83
C VAL A 141 -3.72 7.25 8.98
N LEU A 142 -4.34 7.70 10.06
CA LEU A 142 -4.47 9.12 10.39
C LEU A 142 -3.32 9.59 11.27
N ASP A 143 -2.99 8.81 12.30
CA ASP A 143 -1.85 9.05 13.17
C ASP A 143 -1.32 7.72 13.70
N ALA A 144 -0.01 7.51 13.59
CA ALA A 144 0.74 6.41 14.21
C ALA A 144 2.23 6.64 14.01
N LYS A 145 3.05 6.17 14.93
CA LYS A 145 4.51 6.17 14.74
C LYS A 145 4.91 5.23 13.59
N LYS A 146 4.32 4.03 13.56
CA LYS A 146 4.61 2.99 12.57
C LYS A 146 3.42 2.05 12.42
N VAL A 147 3.10 1.68 11.19
CA VAL A 147 2.09 0.66 10.89
C VAL A 147 2.73 -0.40 9.98
N ILE A 148 2.59 -1.66 10.36
CA ILE A 148 3.02 -2.81 9.56
C ILE A 148 1.77 -3.58 9.17
N LEU A 149 1.60 -3.82 7.87
CA LEU A 149 0.54 -4.66 7.32
C LEU A 149 1.13 -6.01 6.92
N THR A 150 0.60 -7.07 7.49
CA THR A 150 1.01 -8.46 7.20
C THR A 150 -0.18 -9.22 6.63
N LEU A 151 0.03 -9.96 5.56
CA LEU A 151 -0.93 -10.93 5.05
C LEU A 151 -0.61 -12.28 5.66
N ALA A 152 -1.57 -12.90 6.32
CA ALA A 152 -1.38 -14.23 6.92
C ALA A 152 -1.19 -15.28 5.81
N ASP A 153 -0.31 -16.23 6.06
CA ASP A 153 -0.01 -17.31 5.11
C ASP A 153 -1.26 -18.16 4.81
N ASN A 154 -1.37 -18.60 3.56
CA ASN A 154 -2.47 -19.45 3.08
C ASN A 154 -3.87 -18.81 3.23
N THR A 155 -3.95 -17.49 3.20
CA THR A 155 -5.21 -16.73 3.26
C THR A 155 -5.47 -15.96 1.97
N THR A 156 -6.74 -15.61 1.76
CA THR A 156 -7.17 -14.70 0.70
C THR A 156 -7.68 -13.41 1.33
N ASN A 157 -7.11 -12.28 0.94
CA ASN A 157 -7.41 -10.97 1.50
C ASN A 157 -7.75 -9.97 0.40
#